data_a79a4d24b479eb0505ddbffb3c58ebe8
#
_entry.id   a79a4d24b479eb0505ddbffb3c58ebe8
#
_cell.length_a   1.000
_cell.length_b   1.000
_cell.length_c   1.000
_cell.angle_alpha   90.00
_cell.angle_beta   90.00
_cell.angle_gamma   90.00
#
_symmetry.space_group_name_H-M   'P 1'
#
loop_
_entity.id
_entity.type
_entity.pdbx_description
1 polymer ?
#
loop_
_entity_poly.entity_id
_entity_poly.type
_entity_poly.pdbx_seq_one_letter_code
_entity_poly.pdbx_strand_id
1 'polypeptide(L)'
;RPTKKVAEFLKKMGMNEKFLKNILTSGQAAMNSLKQNKFGEKFYHLGPQRDDSLFYSIKKNKTTLEKCDFILCTGLFDEEEENLKYYNELLRGFIKKKLVCTNPDLIVHRGGQEEHCAGKIAEIFESLGGKVIYFGKPHKEVYLSCLRDNMKTLVIGDNLNTDIKGANNMNLESLFITSGVHR
;
A
#
# COMPACT_ATOMS: atom_id res chain seq x y z
N ARG A 1 -1.59 -4.37 5.81
CA ARG A 1 -2.31 -4.98 6.96
C ARG A 1 -3.45 -4.07 7.43
N PRO A 2 -4.59 -4.60 7.94
CA PRO A 2 -5.65 -3.80 8.57
C PRO A 2 -5.14 -3.05 9.79
N THR A 3 -5.62 -1.82 10.02
CA THR A 3 -5.23 -0.98 11.17
C THR A 3 -5.38 -1.70 12.52
N LYS A 4 -6.47 -2.46 12.70
CA LYS A 4 -6.72 -3.22 13.95
C LYS A 4 -5.59 -4.21 14.27
N LYS A 5 -5.12 -4.99 13.28
CA LYS A 5 -4.00 -5.93 13.47
C LYS A 5 -2.69 -5.22 13.83
N VAL A 6 -2.45 -4.04 13.24
CA VAL A 6 -1.26 -3.23 13.57
C VAL A 6 -1.37 -2.65 14.97
N ALA A 7 -2.53 -2.14 15.37
CA ALA A 7 -2.77 -1.64 16.72
C ALA A 7 -2.55 -2.73 17.79
N GLU A 8 -3.09 -3.94 17.57
CA GLU A 8 -2.88 -5.10 18.46
C GLU A 8 -1.39 -5.47 18.58
N PHE A 9 -0.66 -5.43 17.47
CA PHE A 9 0.78 -5.69 17.48
C PHE A 9 1.57 -4.63 18.25
N LEU A 10 1.29 -3.34 18.01
CA LEU A 10 1.94 -2.23 18.71
C LEU A 10 1.61 -2.21 20.21
N LYS A 11 0.38 -2.58 20.59
CA LYS A 11 0.01 -2.76 21.99
C LYS A 11 0.85 -3.85 22.67
N LYS A 12 1.07 -4.99 21.98
CA LYS A 12 1.95 -6.05 22.51
C LYS A 12 3.41 -5.60 22.65
N MET A 13 3.86 -4.64 21.86
CA MET A 13 5.18 -3.99 21.97
C MET A 13 5.26 -2.92 23.05
N GLY A 14 4.18 -2.68 23.80
CA GLY A 14 4.14 -1.70 24.89
C GLY A 14 3.76 -0.28 24.47
N MET A 15 3.27 -0.07 23.25
CA MET A 15 2.79 1.26 22.84
C MET A 15 1.59 1.70 23.68
N ASN A 16 1.63 2.94 24.18
CA ASN A 16 0.53 3.50 24.96
C ASN A 16 -0.76 3.58 24.13
N GLU A 17 -1.87 3.13 24.73
CA GLU A 17 -3.18 3.01 24.05
C GLU A 17 -3.71 4.34 23.50
N LYS A 18 -3.33 5.48 24.09
CA LYS A 18 -3.73 6.81 23.58
C LYS A 18 -3.28 7.07 22.15
N PHE A 19 -2.21 6.42 21.68
CA PHE A 19 -1.71 6.56 20.30
C PHE A 19 -2.33 5.56 19.32
N LEU A 20 -2.84 4.42 19.81
CA LEU A 20 -3.33 3.33 18.97
C LEU A 20 -4.56 3.72 18.12
N LYS A 21 -5.37 4.66 18.59
CA LYS A 21 -6.54 5.17 17.86
C LYS A 21 -6.20 6.01 16.62
N ASN A 22 -4.96 6.50 16.51
CA ASN A 22 -4.50 7.39 15.45
C ASN A 22 -3.67 6.64 14.39
N ILE A 23 -3.73 5.32 14.35
CA ILE A 23 -3.00 4.51 13.36
C ILE A 23 -3.77 4.51 12.04
N LEU A 24 -3.08 4.85 10.97
CA LEU A 24 -3.51 4.60 9.60
C LEU A 24 -2.43 3.79 8.87
N THR A 25 -2.83 2.68 8.27
CA THR A 25 -1.95 1.89 7.41
C THR A 25 -2.21 2.21 5.93
N SER A 26 -1.22 2.01 5.07
CA SER A 26 -1.37 2.13 3.61
C SER A 26 -2.53 1.28 3.08
N GLY A 27 -2.64 0.02 3.54
CA GLY A 27 -3.76 -0.85 3.20
C GLY A 27 -5.12 -0.31 3.66
N GLN A 28 -5.21 0.29 4.86
CA GLN A 28 -6.46 0.90 5.32
C GLN A 28 -6.83 2.15 4.52
N ALA A 29 -5.85 2.98 4.16
CA ALA A 29 -6.07 4.13 3.30
C ALA A 29 -6.62 3.70 1.92
N ALA A 30 -6.05 2.64 1.33
CA ALA A 30 -6.58 2.04 0.11
C ALA A 30 -8.04 1.59 0.31
N MET A 31 -8.34 0.82 1.36
CA MET A 31 -9.70 0.33 1.63
C MET A 31 -10.71 1.47 1.83
N ASN A 32 -10.32 2.54 2.51
CA ASN A 32 -11.18 3.71 2.68
C ASN A 32 -11.51 4.37 1.33
N SER A 33 -10.55 4.45 0.42
CA SER A 33 -10.74 4.97 -0.93
C SER A 33 -11.62 4.04 -1.79
N LEU A 34 -11.44 2.72 -1.69
CA LEU A 34 -12.23 1.74 -2.43
C LEU A 34 -13.70 1.75 -2.05
N LYS A 35 -14.02 1.96 -0.76
CA LYS A 35 -15.41 2.11 -0.29
C LYS A 35 -16.17 3.29 -0.92
N GLN A 36 -15.44 4.26 -1.49
CA GLN A 36 -16.02 5.39 -2.21
C GLN A 36 -16.24 5.10 -3.71
N ASN A 37 -16.03 3.84 -4.15
CA ASN A 37 -16.15 3.37 -5.54
C ASN A 37 -15.35 4.19 -6.57
N LYS A 38 -14.25 4.82 -6.16
CA LYS A 38 -13.43 5.69 -7.04
C LYS A 38 -12.80 4.97 -8.23
N PHE A 39 -12.72 3.64 -8.18
CA PHE A 39 -12.04 2.82 -9.19
C PHE A 39 -12.98 1.80 -9.86
N GLY A 40 -14.24 1.79 -9.49
CA GLY A 40 -15.22 0.79 -9.84
C GLY A 40 -15.62 -0.07 -8.64
N GLU A 41 -16.47 -1.06 -8.86
CA GLU A 41 -17.00 -1.92 -7.80
C GLU A 41 -16.28 -3.26 -7.73
N LYS A 42 -16.04 -3.89 -8.88
CA LYS A 42 -15.48 -5.25 -8.98
C LYS A 42 -13.97 -5.21 -9.04
N PHE A 43 -13.31 -6.04 -8.25
CA PHE A 43 -11.85 -6.11 -8.24
C PHE A 43 -11.31 -7.53 -8.40
N TYR A 44 -10.15 -7.63 -9.03
CA TYR A 44 -9.32 -8.81 -8.99
C TYR A 44 -8.27 -8.63 -7.88
N HIS A 45 -8.16 -9.59 -6.98
CA HIS A 45 -7.13 -9.56 -5.94
C HIS A 45 -5.85 -10.21 -6.45
N LEU A 46 -4.78 -9.43 -6.54
CA LEU A 46 -3.43 -9.86 -6.83
C LEU A 46 -2.63 -9.77 -5.53
N GLY A 47 -2.28 -10.93 -4.97
CA GLY A 47 -1.58 -11.02 -3.71
C GLY A 47 -1.89 -12.28 -2.93
N PRO A 48 -1.19 -12.50 -1.80
CA PRO A 48 -1.27 -13.72 -1.03
C PRO A 48 -2.61 -13.82 -0.29
N GLN A 49 -3.05 -15.05 -0.07
CA GLN A 49 -4.33 -15.36 0.58
C GLN A 49 -4.41 -14.80 2.01
N ARG A 50 -3.28 -14.69 2.71
CA ARG A 50 -3.18 -14.09 4.05
C ARG A 50 -3.66 -12.63 4.12
N ASP A 51 -3.75 -11.94 2.98
CA ASP A 51 -4.20 -10.54 2.91
C ASP A 51 -5.72 -10.40 2.70
N ASP A 52 -6.48 -11.49 2.52
CA ASP A 52 -7.94 -11.48 2.36
C ASP A 52 -8.65 -10.71 3.49
N SER A 53 -8.06 -10.71 4.69
CA SER A 53 -8.59 -9.95 5.84
C SER A 53 -8.61 -8.42 5.62
N LEU A 54 -7.78 -7.91 4.70
CA LEU A 54 -7.72 -6.48 4.39
C LEU A 54 -9.01 -5.97 3.75
N PHE A 55 -9.56 -6.75 2.82
CA PHE A 55 -10.74 -6.37 2.03
C PHE A 55 -12.01 -7.18 2.38
N TYR A 56 -12.07 -7.73 3.59
CA TYR A 56 -13.22 -8.54 4.04
C TYR A 56 -14.57 -7.84 3.81
N SER A 57 -14.65 -6.54 4.08
CA SER A 57 -15.89 -5.76 3.93
C SER A 57 -16.38 -5.61 2.49
N ILE A 58 -15.51 -5.83 1.50
CA ILE A 58 -15.82 -5.75 0.07
C ILE A 58 -15.55 -7.07 -0.65
N LYS A 59 -15.34 -8.17 0.09
CA LYS A 59 -14.98 -9.49 -0.48
C LYS A 59 -15.99 -9.99 -1.52
N LYS A 60 -17.27 -9.64 -1.38
CA LYS A 60 -18.33 -9.99 -2.34
C LYS A 60 -18.10 -9.44 -3.75
N ASN A 61 -17.28 -8.39 -3.87
CA ASN A 61 -16.97 -7.74 -5.13
C ASN A 61 -15.71 -8.32 -5.82
N LYS A 62 -15.06 -9.32 -5.20
CA LYS A 62 -13.91 -10.03 -5.78
C LYS A 62 -14.38 -10.85 -6.99
N THR A 63 -13.64 -10.75 -8.10
CA THR A 63 -13.97 -11.42 -9.36
C THR A 63 -12.70 -11.82 -10.11
N THR A 64 -12.85 -12.38 -11.33
CA THR A 64 -11.70 -12.72 -12.18
C THR A 64 -11.07 -11.47 -12.80
N LEU A 65 -9.84 -11.61 -13.30
CA LEU A 65 -9.07 -10.51 -13.89
C LEU A 65 -9.77 -9.89 -15.11
N GLU A 66 -10.46 -10.71 -15.90
CA GLU A 66 -11.20 -10.28 -17.09
C GLU A 66 -12.40 -9.40 -16.73
N LYS A 67 -13.12 -9.76 -15.66
CA LYS A 67 -14.39 -9.14 -15.25
C LYS A 67 -14.25 -8.01 -14.25
N CYS A 68 -13.04 -7.74 -13.74
CA CYS A 68 -12.83 -6.70 -12.75
C CYS A 68 -12.81 -5.30 -13.39
N ASP A 69 -13.15 -4.29 -12.60
CA ASP A 69 -12.99 -2.88 -12.95
C ASP A 69 -11.56 -2.41 -12.67
N PHE A 70 -10.93 -2.95 -11.62
CA PHE A 70 -9.56 -2.65 -11.23
C PHE A 70 -8.86 -3.86 -10.59
N ILE A 71 -7.53 -3.81 -10.53
CA ILE A 71 -6.67 -4.81 -9.87
C ILE A 71 -6.30 -4.28 -8.49
N LEU A 72 -6.61 -5.03 -7.43
CA LEU A 72 -6.18 -4.74 -6.06
C LEU A 72 -4.91 -5.54 -5.77
N CYS A 73 -3.76 -4.88 -5.79
CA CYS A 73 -2.47 -5.50 -5.54
C CYS A 73 -2.05 -5.29 -4.07
N THR A 74 -1.93 -6.39 -3.32
CA THR A 74 -1.46 -6.41 -1.93
C THR A 74 -0.08 -7.03 -1.78
N GLY A 75 0.40 -7.75 -2.79
CA GLY A 75 1.68 -8.46 -2.81
C GLY A 75 1.77 -9.41 -3.98
N LEU A 76 2.70 -10.34 -3.90
CA LEU A 76 2.85 -11.46 -4.82
C LEU A 76 1.99 -12.64 -4.34
N PHE A 77 1.71 -13.60 -5.21
CA PHE A 77 1.09 -14.87 -4.80
C PHE A 77 2.11 -15.72 -4.05
N ASP A 78 1.65 -16.49 -3.07
CA ASP A 78 2.53 -17.34 -2.26
C ASP A 78 3.28 -18.40 -3.12
N GLU A 79 2.67 -18.84 -4.23
CA GLU A 79 3.25 -19.84 -5.16
C GLU A 79 4.20 -19.23 -6.20
N GLU A 80 4.21 -17.90 -6.37
CA GLU A 80 4.92 -17.18 -7.45
C GLU A 80 5.77 -16.02 -6.90
N GLU A 81 6.22 -16.10 -5.64
CA GLU A 81 6.87 -14.98 -4.93
C GLU A 81 8.13 -14.44 -5.64
N GLU A 82 8.85 -15.27 -6.39
CA GLU A 82 10.08 -14.87 -7.11
C GLU A 82 9.93 -14.82 -8.63
N ASN A 83 8.80 -15.26 -9.16
CA ASN A 83 8.57 -15.38 -10.61
C ASN A 83 8.04 -14.08 -11.23
N LEU A 84 8.87 -13.05 -11.31
CA LEU A 84 8.48 -11.76 -11.87
C LEU A 84 8.03 -11.83 -13.34
N LYS A 85 8.52 -12.81 -14.10
CA LYS A 85 8.10 -13.05 -15.50
C LYS A 85 6.63 -13.45 -15.56
N TYR A 86 6.17 -14.27 -14.63
CA TYR A 86 4.75 -14.65 -14.50
C TYR A 86 3.84 -13.42 -14.43
N TYR A 87 4.19 -12.43 -13.58
CA TYR A 87 3.37 -11.22 -13.44
C TYR A 87 3.38 -10.33 -14.69
N ASN A 88 4.51 -10.27 -15.38
CA ASN A 88 4.59 -9.56 -16.67
C ASN A 88 3.64 -10.18 -17.69
N GLU A 89 3.62 -11.50 -17.82
CA GLU A 89 2.74 -12.22 -18.73
C GLU A 89 1.27 -12.09 -18.33
N LEU A 90 0.95 -12.26 -17.03
CA LEU A 90 -0.39 -12.15 -16.48
C LEU A 90 -1.00 -10.76 -16.73
N LEU A 91 -0.23 -9.69 -16.54
CA LEU A 91 -0.75 -8.32 -16.52
C LEU A 91 -0.75 -7.64 -17.90
N ARG A 92 0.02 -8.13 -18.86
CA ARG A 92 0.21 -7.54 -20.22
C ARG A 92 -1.12 -7.28 -20.94
N GLY A 93 -2.09 -8.18 -20.83
CA GLY A 93 -3.40 -8.06 -21.47
C GLY A 93 -4.37 -7.07 -20.78
N PHE A 94 -4.00 -6.53 -19.60
CA PHE A 94 -4.92 -5.79 -18.74
C PHE A 94 -4.47 -4.37 -18.41
N ILE A 95 -3.53 -3.82 -19.15
CA ILE A 95 -2.95 -2.48 -18.93
C ILE A 95 -3.96 -1.32 -19.00
N LYS A 96 -5.14 -1.53 -19.61
CA LYS A 96 -6.24 -0.55 -19.62
C LYS A 96 -6.95 -0.44 -18.27
N LYS A 97 -6.80 -1.44 -17.40
CA LYS A 97 -7.33 -1.39 -16.04
C LYS A 97 -6.41 -0.56 -15.13
N LYS A 98 -6.94 -0.09 -14.00
CA LYS A 98 -6.12 0.55 -12.96
C LYS A 98 -5.61 -0.52 -12.00
N LEU A 99 -4.35 -0.40 -11.58
CA LEU A 99 -3.81 -1.20 -10.49
C LEU A 99 -3.74 -0.35 -9.23
N VAL A 100 -4.42 -0.78 -8.17
CA VAL A 100 -4.39 -0.16 -6.84
C VAL A 100 -3.36 -0.90 -6.00
N CYS A 101 -2.21 -0.27 -5.78
CA CYS A 101 -1.12 -0.82 -4.98
C CYS A 101 -1.25 -0.40 -3.52
N THR A 102 -1.38 -1.36 -2.60
CA THR A 102 -1.58 -1.10 -1.18
C THR A 102 -0.30 -1.01 -0.36
N ASN A 103 0.85 -1.31 -0.98
CA ASN A 103 2.18 -1.19 -0.39
C ASN A 103 3.20 -0.84 -1.48
N PRO A 104 3.71 0.41 -1.54
CA PRO A 104 4.64 0.84 -2.59
C PRO A 104 6.08 0.33 -2.41
N ASP A 105 6.41 -0.35 -1.31
CA ASP A 105 7.73 -0.93 -1.10
C ASP A 105 8.03 -1.95 -2.21
N LEU A 106 9.25 -1.93 -2.74
CA LEU A 106 9.72 -2.86 -3.77
C LEU A 106 10.11 -4.19 -3.15
N ILE A 107 10.82 -4.11 -2.02
CA ILE A 107 11.35 -5.24 -1.26
C ILE A 107 11.15 -5.01 0.24
N VAL A 108 11.18 -6.09 0.99
CA VAL A 108 11.25 -6.09 2.46
C VAL A 108 12.25 -7.14 2.91
N HIS A 109 12.99 -6.84 3.98
CA HIS A 109 13.88 -7.82 4.60
C HIS A 109 13.13 -8.58 5.70
N ARG A 110 13.14 -9.91 5.61
CA ARG A 110 12.66 -10.81 6.66
C ARG A 110 13.76 -11.77 7.08
N GLY A 111 14.31 -11.55 8.27
CA GLY A 111 15.52 -12.24 8.67
C GLY A 111 16.68 -11.85 7.75
N GLY A 112 17.30 -12.81 7.10
CA GLY A 112 18.40 -12.59 6.13
C GLY A 112 17.98 -12.61 4.66
N GLN A 113 16.67 -12.68 4.36
CA GLN A 113 16.16 -12.80 2.99
C GLN A 113 15.43 -11.53 2.55
N GLU A 114 15.63 -11.16 1.29
CA GLU A 114 14.83 -10.12 0.60
C GLU A 114 13.59 -10.78 -0.02
N GLU A 115 12.44 -10.18 0.21
CA GLU A 115 11.17 -10.60 -0.39
C GLU A 115 10.59 -9.43 -1.19
N HIS A 116 10.09 -9.72 -2.39
CA HIS A 116 9.40 -8.72 -3.20
C HIS A 116 8.05 -8.33 -2.58
N CYS A 117 7.72 -7.04 -2.73
CA CYS A 117 6.46 -6.48 -2.27
C CYS A 117 5.54 -6.05 -3.43
N ALA A 118 4.33 -5.59 -3.10
CA ALA A 118 3.34 -5.12 -4.08
C ALA A 118 3.88 -4.01 -5.00
N GLY A 119 4.79 -3.18 -4.51
CA GLY A 119 5.46 -2.14 -5.31
C GLY A 119 6.22 -2.71 -6.49
N LYS A 120 6.81 -3.92 -6.37
CA LYS A 120 7.50 -4.57 -7.48
C LYS A 120 6.54 -4.97 -8.61
N ILE A 121 5.36 -5.44 -8.27
CA ILE A 121 4.30 -5.73 -9.26
C ILE A 121 3.78 -4.45 -9.91
N ALA A 122 3.64 -3.39 -9.11
CA ALA A 122 3.23 -2.08 -9.60
C ALA A 122 4.24 -1.52 -10.62
N GLU A 123 5.55 -1.64 -10.33
CA GLU A 123 6.64 -1.25 -11.25
C GLU A 123 6.56 -2.04 -12.58
N ILE A 124 6.33 -3.36 -12.52
CA ILE A 124 6.11 -4.19 -13.73
C ILE A 124 4.91 -3.69 -14.51
N PHE A 125 3.80 -3.39 -13.84
CA PHE A 125 2.59 -2.93 -14.51
C PHE A 125 2.78 -1.57 -15.19
N GLU A 126 3.51 -0.64 -14.56
CA GLU A 126 3.87 0.65 -15.16
C GLU A 126 4.81 0.47 -16.36
N SER A 127 5.78 -0.43 -16.29
CA SER A 127 6.68 -0.74 -17.41
C SER A 127 5.95 -1.28 -18.64
N LEU A 128 4.80 -1.93 -18.43
CA LEU A 128 3.89 -2.39 -19.48
C LEU A 128 2.99 -1.26 -20.04
N GLY A 129 3.05 -0.03 -19.47
CA GLY A 129 2.20 1.09 -19.83
C GLY A 129 0.89 1.16 -19.04
N GLY A 130 0.72 0.37 -17.98
CA GLY A 130 -0.44 0.39 -17.09
C GLY A 130 -0.43 1.57 -16.13
N LYS A 131 -1.61 1.95 -15.63
CA LYS A 131 -1.76 3.04 -14.64
C LYS A 131 -1.87 2.49 -13.23
N VAL A 132 -0.93 2.89 -12.36
CA VAL A 132 -0.92 2.52 -10.93
C VAL A 132 -1.42 3.67 -10.05
N ILE A 133 -2.14 3.31 -9.00
CA ILE A 133 -2.53 4.20 -7.90
C ILE A 133 -1.95 3.63 -6.62
N TYR A 134 -0.97 4.35 -6.08
CA TYR A 134 -0.23 3.90 -4.90
C TYR A 134 -0.85 4.42 -3.60
N PHE A 135 -1.03 3.52 -2.64
CA PHE A 135 -1.36 3.85 -1.26
C PHE A 135 -0.17 3.51 -0.37
N GLY A 136 0.46 4.54 0.17
CA GLY A 136 1.65 4.47 1.00
C GLY A 136 2.59 5.64 0.72
N LYS A 137 3.47 5.93 1.66
CA LYS A 137 4.51 6.96 1.48
C LYS A 137 5.46 6.58 0.32
N PRO A 138 5.90 7.52 -0.52
CA PRO A 138 5.74 8.97 -0.48
C PRO A 138 4.50 9.50 -1.25
N HIS A 139 3.54 8.66 -1.62
CA HIS A 139 2.42 9.02 -2.47
C HIS A 139 1.32 9.77 -1.70
N LYS A 140 0.70 10.75 -2.37
CA LYS A 140 -0.25 11.71 -1.76
C LYS A 140 -1.48 11.06 -1.13
N GLU A 141 -1.93 9.93 -1.63
CA GLU A 141 -3.18 9.28 -1.22
C GLU A 141 -3.20 8.94 0.28
N VAL A 142 -2.06 8.53 0.85
CA VAL A 142 -1.98 8.24 2.29
C VAL A 142 -1.97 9.53 3.11
N TYR A 143 -1.30 10.58 2.65
CA TYR A 143 -1.29 11.89 3.33
C TYR A 143 -2.67 12.52 3.34
N LEU A 144 -3.36 12.56 2.20
CA LEU A 144 -4.74 13.06 2.10
C LEU A 144 -5.72 12.34 3.03
N SER A 145 -5.42 11.08 3.38
CA SER A 145 -6.22 10.31 4.34
C SER A 145 -5.96 10.70 5.80
N CYS A 146 -4.87 11.42 6.10
CA CYS A 146 -4.46 11.85 7.44
C CYS A 146 -4.67 13.34 7.68
N LEU A 147 -4.52 14.16 6.65
CA LEU A 147 -4.60 15.61 6.77
C LEU A 147 -6.01 16.07 7.13
N ARG A 148 -6.07 17.12 7.92
CA ARG A 148 -7.30 17.82 8.28
C ARG A 148 -7.20 19.27 7.84
N ASP A 149 -8.27 19.80 7.32
CA ASP A 149 -8.32 21.21 6.90
C ASP A 149 -7.98 22.14 8.06
N ASN A 150 -7.25 23.21 7.76
CA ASN A 150 -6.85 24.25 8.70
C ASN A 150 -5.93 23.81 9.86
N MET A 151 -5.30 22.64 9.77
CA MET A 151 -4.31 22.22 10.75
C MET A 151 -2.89 22.30 10.20
N LYS A 152 -1.98 22.92 10.97
CA LYS A 152 -0.54 22.81 10.70
C LYS A 152 -0.11 21.38 10.94
N THR A 153 0.60 20.80 9.98
CA THR A 153 1.04 19.41 10.03
C THR A 153 2.56 19.34 9.91
N LEU A 154 3.19 18.63 10.83
CA LEU A 154 4.60 18.27 10.79
C LEU A 154 4.73 16.77 10.53
N VAL A 155 5.45 16.40 9.48
CA VAL A 155 5.80 15.01 9.19
C VAL A 155 7.10 14.66 9.91
N ILE A 156 7.11 13.58 10.68
CA ILE A 156 8.32 13.08 11.37
C ILE A 156 8.64 11.70 10.82
N GLY A 157 9.86 11.49 10.36
CA GLY A 157 10.27 10.20 9.80
C GLY A 157 11.76 10.06 9.62
N ASP A 158 12.18 8.82 9.40
CA ASP A 158 13.60 8.42 9.30
C ASP A 158 14.00 7.96 7.90
N ASN A 159 13.09 8.01 6.92
CA ASN A 159 13.36 7.58 5.57
C ASN A 159 13.21 8.74 4.58
N LEU A 160 14.33 9.12 3.94
CA LEU A 160 14.38 10.20 2.96
C LEU A 160 13.50 9.93 1.74
N ASN A 161 13.40 8.67 1.30
CA ASN A 161 12.68 8.28 0.08
C ASN A 161 11.16 8.12 0.29
N THR A 162 10.70 8.00 1.52
CA THR A 162 9.29 7.82 1.84
C THR A 162 8.75 8.97 2.68
N ASP A 163 9.24 9.18 3.89
CA ASP A 163 8.71 10.18 4.82
C ASP A 163 8.98 11.60 4.34
N ILE A 164 10.27 11.91 4.11
CA ILE A 164 10.70 13.28 3.75
C ILE A 164 10.27 13.62 2.33
N LYS A 165 10.48 12.71 1.38
CA LYS A 165 10.01 12.88 0.00
C LYS A 165 8.48 13.08 -0.05
N GLY A 166 7.74 12.32 0.76
CA GLY A 166 6.28 12.44 0.82
C GLY A 166 5.82 13.78 1.42
N ALA A 167 6.49 14.25 2.49
CA ALA A 167 6.25 15.58 3.04
C ALA A 167 6.48 16.68 1.98
N ASN A 168 7.62 16.62 1.28
CA ASN A 168 7.96 17.56 0.21
C ASN A 168 6.92 17.54 -0.93
N ASN A 169 6.48 16.36 -1.35
CA ASN A 169 5.44 16.21 -2.39
C ASN A 169 4.10 16.85 -1.99
N MET A 170 3.86 16.98 -0.69
CA MET A 170 2.63 17.57 -0.13
C MET A 170 2.83 19.01 0.36
N ASN A 171 4.02 19.60 0.17
CA ASN A 171 4.41 20.92 0.70
C ASN A 171 4.20 21.01 2.23
N LEU A 172 4.54 19.96 2.97
CA LEU A 172 4.47 19.89 4.41
C LEU A 172 5.84 20.06 5.05
N GLU A 173 5.87 20.68 6.23
CA GLU A 173 7.09 20.71 7.06
C GLU A 173 7.47 19.29 7.49
N SER A 174 8.78 19.01 7.56
CA SER A 174 9.28 17.71 7.97
C SER A 174 10.45 17.79 8.96
N LEU A 175 10.49 16.81 9.85
CA LEU A 175 11.60 16.55 10.77
C LEU A 175 12.21 15.21 10.44
N PHE A 176 13.47 15.22 9.99
CA PHE A 176 14.21 14.00 9.69
C PHE A 176 14.90 13.43 10.92
N ILE A 177 14.66 12.15 11.22
CA ILE A 177 15.30 11.43 12.31
C ILE A 177 16.52 10.68 11.77
N THR A 178 17.72 11.17 12.10
CA THR A 178 18.99 10.67 11.57
C THR A 178 19.43 9.33 12.15
N SER A 179 18.84 8.86 13.24
CA SER A 179 19.17 7.58 13.90
C SER A 179 18.37 6.39 13.39
N GLY A 180 17.62 6.54 12.29
CA GLY A 180 16.75 5.52 11.70
C GLY A 180 17.37 4.73 10.55
N VAL A 181 16.58 4.50 9.50
CA VAL A 181 16.94 3.66 8.33
C VAL A 181 18.15 4.22 7.55
N HIS A 182 18.30 5.54 7.46
CA HIS A 182 19.47 6.20 6.85
C HIS A 182 20.43 6.66 7.94
N ARG A 183 21.28 5.76 8.40
CA ARG A 183 22.39 6.04 9.32
C ARG A 183 23.66 6.36 8.55
#